data_c3a93baa69c40ac38b529b2782ebadb8
#
_entry.id   c3a93baa69c40ac38b529b2782ebadb8
#
_cell.length_a   1.000
_cell.length_b   1.000
_cell.length_c   1.000
_cell.angle_alpha   90.00
_cell.angle_beta   90.00
_cell.angle_gamma   90.00
#
_symmetry.space_group_name_H-M   'P 1'
#
loop_
_entity.id
_entity.type
_entity.pdbx_description
1 polymer ?
#
loop_
_entity_poly.entity_id
_entity_poly.type
_entity_poly.pdbx_seq_one_letter_code
_entity_poly.pdbx_strand_id
1 'polypeptide(L)'
;NECGPLSASSDAPVESVNPMHSIWALVERRGKDGEAPLSPEERLTVEEALPLFTSNPYKAVGRSDAGRLEAGCLADVVVLDRDLHGLSGDDLYSVGVRCTIAGGRATHEEMEA
;
A
#
# COMPACT_ATOMS: atom_id res chain seq x y z
N ASN A 1 -9.43 -4.23 18.53
CA ASN A 1 -8.01 -3.83 18.56
C ASN A 1 -7.77 -2.81 19.67
N GLU A 2 -7.12 -3.26 20.73
CA GLU A 2 -6.85 -2.43 21.91
C GLU A 2 -5.69 -1.44 21.69
N CYS A 3 -4.96 -1.57 20.60
CA CYS A 3 -3.71 -0.82 20.37
C CYS A 3 -3.85 0.36 19.40
N GLY A 4 -5.06 0.71 18.97
CA GLY A 4 -5.25 1.79 18.02
C GLY A 4 -4.81 1.45 16.60
N PRO A 5 -4.79 2.41 15.67
CA PRO A 5 -4.47 2.15 14.27
C PRO A 5 -2.99 1.78 14.09
N LEU A 6 -2.76 0.63 13.44
CA LEU A 6 -1.42 0.21 13.04
C LEU A 6 -1.07 0.85 11.70
N SER A 7 0.21 1.19 11.53
CA SER A 7 0.76 1.58 10.24
C SER A 7 1.95 0.71 9.89
N ALA A 8 2.26 0.63 8.60
CA ALA A 8 3.40 -0.12 8.09
C ALA A 8 4.32 0.80 7.29
N SER A 9 5.56 0.39 7.13
CA SER A 9 6.53 1.09 6.30
C SER A 9 7.50 0.10 5.67
N SER A 10 8.25 0.57 4.67
CA SER A 10 9.22 -0.25 3.95
C SER A 10 10.56 -0.43 4.68
N ASP A 11 10.83 0.45 5.64
CA ASP A 11 12.17 0.56 6.25
C ASP A 11 13.27 0.77 5.20
N ALA A 12 12.95 1.54 4.15
CA ALA A 12 13.92 1.85 3.10
C ALA A 12 15.13 2.62 3.70
N PRO A 13 16.36 2.35 3.28
CA PRO A 13 16.76 1.53 2.13
C PRO A 13 17.05 0.06 2.46
N VAL A 14 16.75 -0.41 3.67
CA VAL A 14 16.94 -1.82 4.05
C VAL A 14 16.12 -2.72 3.12
N GLU A 15 14.86 -2.33 2.87
CA GLU A 15 13.98 -2.97 1.90
C GLU A 15 13.63 -1.98 0.79
N SER A 16 12.94 -2.48 -0.23
CA SER A 16 12.44 -1.66 -1.33
C SER A 16 11.51 -0.54 -0.82
N VAL A 17 11.66 0.65 -1.39
CA VAL A 17 10.76 1.77 -1.11
C VAL A 17 9.37 1.59 -1.74
N ASN A 18 9.22 0.66 -2.68
CA ASN A 18 7.95 0.42 -3.38
C ASN A 18 6.91 -0.17 -2.42
N PRO A 19 5.82 0.54 -2.11
CA PRO A 19 4.81 0.06 -1.16
C PRO A 19 4.08 -1.19 -1.64
N MET A 20 4.02 -1.45 -2.95
CA MET A 20 3.41 -2.67 -3.47
C MET A 20 4.17 -3.92 -3.05
N HIS A 21 5.49 -3.83 -2.94
CA HIS A 21 6.32 -4.92 -2.44
C HIS A 21 6.04 -5.20 -0.96
N SER A 22 5.82 -4.15 -0.18
CA SER A 22 5.48 -4.28 1.24
C SER A 22 4.08 -4.87 1.43
N ILE A 23 3.12 -4.44 0.64
CA ILE A 23 1.75 -5.00 0.65
C ILE A 23 1.80 -6.48 0.27
N TRP A 24 2.55 -6.82 -0.79
CA TRP A 24 2.76 -8.21 -1.20
C TRP A 24 3.31 -9.06 -0.05
N ALA A 25 4.31 -8.55 0.67
CA ALA A 25 4.91 -9.27 1.79
C ALA A 25 3.90 -9.55 2.92
N LEU A 26 3.02 -8.60 3.20
CA LEU A 26 1.97 -8.77 4.22
C LEU A 26 0.91 -9.79 3.80
N VAL A 27 0.60 -9.83 2.52
CA VAL A 27 -0.42 -10.74 1.97
C VAL A 27 0.15 -12.15 1.78
N GLU A 28 1.37 -12.28 1.27
CA GLU A 28 1.97 -13.57 0.95
C GLU A 28 2.74 -14.19 2.13
N ARG A 29 3.29 -13.38 3.01
CA ARG A 29 4.08 -13.83 4.16
C ARG A 29 5.25 -14.72 3.78
N ARG A 30 5.90 -14.42 2.64
CA ARG A 30 7.07 -15.15 2.15
C ARG A 30 8.09 -14.19 1.56
N GLY A 31 9.35 -14.64 1.45
CA GLY A 31 10.37 -13.94 0.70
C GLY A 31 10.25 -14.16 -0.80
N LYS A 32 11.01 -13.40 -1.57
CA LYS A 32 11.02 -13.48 -3.05
C LYS A 32 11.55 -14.81 -3.59
N ASP A 33 12.26 -15.55 -2.77
CA ASP A 33 13.00 -16.76 -3.16
C ASP A 33 12.10 -17.99 -3.32
N GLY A 34 10.79 -17.82 -3.21
CA GLY A 34 9.82 -18.91 -3.31
C GLY A 34 9.73 -19.77 -2.07
N GLU A 35 10.25 -19.27 -0.93
CA GLU A 35 10.16 -19.97 0.34
C GLU A 35 8.70 -20.15 0.79
N ALA A 36 8.48 -21.18 1.61
CA ALA A 36 7.18 -21.40 2.21
C ALA A 36 6.78 -20.19 3.07
N PRO A 37 5.48 -19.82 3.10
CA PRO A 37 5.03 -18.70 3.91
C PRO A 37 5.36 -18.88 5.39
N LEU A 38 5.86 -17.81 6.00
CA LEU A 38 6.10 -17.78 7.45
C LEU A 38 4.79 -17.38 8.16
N SER A 39 4.35 -18.20 9.09
CA SER A 39 3.10 -17.95 9.85
C SER A 39 1.94 -17.56 8.91
N PRO A 40 1.51 -18.47 8.03
CA PRO A 40 0.47 -18.13 7.03
C PRO A 40 -0.87 -17.74 7.67
N GLU A 41 -1.11 -18.11 8.91
CA GLU A 41 -2.29 -17.70 9.67
C GLU A 41 -2.32 -16.19 9.97
N GLU A 42 -1.18 -15.52 9.85
CA GLU A 42 -1.06 -14.07 10.07
C GLU A 42 -1.10 -13.27 8.77
N ARG A 43 -1.42 -13.92 7.66
CA ARG A 43 -1.60 -13.20 6.40
C ARG A 43 -2.70 -12.16 6.50
N LEU A 44 -2.47 -11.03 5.85
CA LEU A 44 -3.50 -10.02 5.64
C LEU A 44 -4.11 -10.18 4.27
N THR A 45 -5.36 -9.75 4.13
CA THR A 45 -5.93 -9.52 2.80
C THR A 45 -5.41 -8.20 2.25
N VAL A 46 -5.58 -7.95 0.95
CA VAL A 46 -5.24 -6.66 0.34
C VAL A 46 -6.02 -5.53 1.04
N GLU A 47 -7.30 -5.77 1.31
CA GLU A 47 -8.19 -4.80 1.96
C GLU A 47 -7.73 -4.47 3.38
N GLU A 48 -7.15 -5.42 4.08
CA GLU A 48 -6.58 -5.19 5.42
C GLU A 48 -5.22 -4.50 5.36
N ALA A 49 -4.44 -4.77 4.33
CA ALA A 49 -3.09 -4.20 4.16
C ALA A 49 -3.12 -2.74 3.69
N LEU A 50 -4.05 -2.38 2.79
CA LEU A 50 -4.11 -1.02 2.23
C LEU A 50 -4.20 0.09 3.28
N PRO A 51 -5.06 0.00 4.30
CA PRO A 51 -5.13 1.05 5.33
C PRO A 51 -3.83 1.27 6.08
N LEU A 52 -2.98 0.26 6.20
CA LEU A 52 -1.69 0.36 6.88
C LEU A 52 -0.74 1.34 6.18
N PHE A 53 -0.93 1.57 4.88
CA PHE A 53 -0.11 2.46 4.06
C PHE A 53 -0.84 3.74 3.63
N THR A 54 -2.11 3.88 3.94
CA THR A 54 -2.93 5.02 3.49
C THR A 54 -3.53 5.80 4.66
N SER A 55 -4.65 5.35 5.23
CA SER A 55 -5.37 6.09 6.26
C SER A 55 -4.74 5.97 7.66
N ASN A 56 -4.20 4.81 8.01
CA ASN A 56 -3.71 4.57 9.35
C ASN A 56 -2.50 5.41 9.75
N PRO A 57 -1.50 5.66 8.87
CA PRO A 57 -0.40 6.55 9.21
C PRO A 57 -0.86 7.96 9.60
N TYR A 58 -1.86 8.50 8.93
CA TYR A 58 -2.40 9.82 9.26
C TYR A 58 -3.17 9.80 10.58
N LYS A 59 -3.94 8.76 10.84
CA LYS A 59 -4.61 8.56 12.12
C LYS A 59 -3.60 8.47 13.27
N ALA A 60 -2.49 7.79 13.05
CA ALA A 60 -1.44 7.63 14.05
C ALA A 60 -0.82 8.98 14.48
N VAL A 61 -0.76 9.97 13.57
CA VAL A 61 -0.26 11.31 13.87
C VAL A 61 -1.39 12.31 14.16
N GLY A 62 -2.62 11.84 14.35
CA GLY A 62 -3.76 12.66 14.72
C GLY A 62 -4.37 13.50 13.61
N ARG A 63 -4.13 13.15 12.33
CA ARG A 63 -4.71 13.85 11.18
C ARG A 63 -5.90 13.09 10.62
N SER A 64 -6.98 13.83 10.37
CA SER A 64 -8.23 13.29 9.82
C SER A 64 -8.53 13.81 8.40
N ASP A 65 -7.66 14.64 7.84
CA ASP A 65 -7.85 15.33 6.56
C ASP A 65 -7.09 14.70 5.39
N ALA A 66 -6.54 13.52 5.57
CA ALA A 66 -5.70 12.87 4.57
C ALA A 66 -5.78 11.34 4.66
N GLY A 67 -5.28 10.66 3.65
CA GLY A 67 -5.17 9.21 3.62
C GLY A 67 -6.41 8.49 3.14
N ARG A 68 -7.43 9.21 2.64
CA ARG A 68 -8.66 8.62 2.11
C ARG A 68 -9.26 9.48 1.02
N LEU A 69 -10.07 8.86 0.18
CA LEU A 69 -10.77 9.52 -0.92
C LEU A 69 -12.14 9.98 -0.41
N GLU A 70 -12.18 11.18 0.13
CA GLU A 70 -13.38 11.77 0.70
C GLU A 70 -13.37 13.27 0.50
N ALA A 71 -14.55 13.86 0.24
CA ALA A 71 -14.66 15.30 0.11
C ALA A 71 -14.17 16.01 1.38
N GLY A 72 -13.34 17.03 1.22
CA GLY A 72 -12.72 17.75 2.32
C GLY A 72 -11.35 17.25 2.71
N CYS A 73 -10.94 16.08 2.20
CA CYS A 73 -9.60 15.56 2.43
C CYS A 73 -8.61 16.06 1.38
N LEU A 74 -7.33 16.02 1.72
CA LEU A 74 -6.25 16.35 0.77
C LEU A 74 -6.33 15.44 -0.45
N ALA A 75 -6.12 16.03 -1.62
CA ALA A 75 -6.14 15.31 -2.89
C ALA A 75 -4.76 14.65 -3.14
N ASP A 76 -4.45 13.66 -2.32
CA ASP A 76 -3.28 12.79 -2.45
C ASP A 76 -3.78 11.44 -2.91
N VAL A 77 -3.54 11.12 -4.19
CA VAL A 77 -4.16 9.98 -4.87
C VAL A 77 -3.11 9.26 -5.69
N VAL A 78 -3.18 7.95 -5.68
CA VAL A 78 -2.37 7.08 -6.54
C VAL A 78 -3.31 6.31 -7.46
N VAL A 79 -3.04 6.35 -8.76
CA VAL A 79 -3.75 5.54 -9.75
C VAL A 79 -2.85 4.38 -10.12
N LEU A 80 -3.33 3.18 -9.87
CA LEU A 80 -2.59 1.95 -10.16
C LEU A 80 -2.94 1.44 -11.56
N ASP A 81 -2.08 0.59 -12.11
CA ASP A 81 -2.26 0.04 -13.46
C ASP A 81 -3.33 -1.07 -13.51
N ARG A 82 -3.77 -1.56 -12.37
CA ARG A 82 -4.81 -2.60 -12.28
C ARG A 82 -5.49 -2.57 -10.91
N ASP A 83 -6.65 -3.20 -10.83
CA ASP A 83 -7.38 -3.38 -9.58
C ASP A 83 -6.63 -4.36 -8.68
N LEU A 84 -6.44 -3.99 -7.43
CA LEU A 84 -5.77 -4.84 -6.44
C LEU A 84 -6.63 -5.97 -5.90
N HIS A 85 -7.95 -5.83 -5.96
CA HIS A 85 -8.86 -6.81 -5.39
C HIS A 85 -8.71 -8.17 -6.06
N GLY A 86 -8.50 -9.20 -5.25
CA GLY A 86 -8.33 -10.55 -5.74
C GLY A 86 -6.95 -10.87 -6.31
N LEU A 87 -6.01 -9.92 -6.30
CA LEU A 87 -4.64 -10.18 -6.73
C LEU A 87 -3.84 -10.89 -5.64
N SER A 88 -2.92 -11.73 -6.08
CA SER A 88 -1.98 -12.43 -5.21
C SER A 88 -0.71 -12.75 -6.00
N GLY A 89 0.32 -13.22 -5.30
CA GLY A 89 1.56 -13.65 -5.92
C GLY A 89 2.22 -12.58 -6.79
N ASP A 90 2.73 -13.00 -7.94
CA ASP A 90 3.45 -12.13 -8.86
C ASP A 90 2.58 -11.01 -9.44
N ASP A 91 1.28 -11.24 -9.60
CA ASP A 91 0.36 -10.23 -10.10
C ASP A 91 0.25 -9.05 -9.14
N LEU A 92 0.20 -9.33 -7.84
CA LEU A 92 0.20 -8.30 -6.81
C LEU A 92 1.55 -7.59 -6.73
N TYR A 93 2.64 -8.35 -6.76
CA TYR A 93 4.00 -7.82 -6.67
C TYR A 93 4.32 -6.83 -7.80
N SER A 94 3.81 -7.10 -8.99
CA SER A 94 4.14 -6.37 -10.21
C SER A 94 3.23 -5.18 -10.51
N VAL A 95 2.28 -4.86 -9.62
CA VAL A 95 1.41 -3.70 -9.81
C VAL A 95 2.24 -2.42 -9.91
N GLY A 96 2.00 -1.64 -10.96
CA GLY A 96 2.67 -0.38 -11.20
C GLY A 96 1.77 0.83 -10.90
N VAL A 97 2.39 1.99 -10.80
CA VAL A 97 1.72 3.26 -10.56
C VAL A 97 1.63 4.03 -11.88
N ARG A 98 0.42 4.32 -12.34
CA ARG A 98 0.21 5.12 -13.54
C ARG A 98 0.26 6.62 -13.28
N CYS A 99 -0.22 7.04 -12.12
CA CYS A 99 -0.27 8.46 -11.80
C CYS A 99 -0.20 8.63 -10.28
N THR A 100 0.55 9.64 -9.85
CA THR A 100 0.57 10.08 -8.46
C THR A 100 0.14 11.54 -8.43
N ILE A 101 -0.85 11.85 -7.62
CA ILE A 101 -1.36 13.19 -7.41
C ILE A 101 -1.08 13.58 -5.96
N ALA A 102 -0.41 14.69 -5.75
CA ALA A 102 -0.11 15.23 -4.43
C ALA A 102 -0.66 16.65 -4.33
N GLY A 103 -1.52 16.90 -3.36
CA GLY A 103 -2.17 18.19 -3.19
C GLY A 103 -2.94 18.65 -4.43
N GLY A 104 -3.54 17.73 -5.16
CA GLY A 104 -4.30 18.00 -6.37
C GLY A 104 -3.44 18.18 -7.64
N ARG A 105 -2.12 17.97 -7.56
CA ARG A 105 -1.20 18.11 -8.70
C ARG A 105 -0.60 16.77 -9.06
N ALA A 106 -0.60 16.44 -10.35
CA ALA A 106 0.11 15.26 -10.83
C ALA A 106 1.62 15.45 -10.66
N THR A 107 2.25 14.57 -9.89
CA THR A 107 3.71 14.56 -9.66
C THR A 107 4.41 13.44 -10.41
N HIS A 108 3.64 12.47 -10.86
CA HIS A 108 4.10 11.37 -11.69
C HIS A 108 2.97 10.94 -12.61
N GLU A 109 3.27 10.81 -13.87
CA GLU A 109 2.36 10.24 -14.87
C GLU A 109 3.16 9.30 -15.77
N GLU A 110 2.65 8.07 -15.90
CA GLU A 110 3.20 7.14 -16.85
C GLU A 110 2.61 7.42 -18.23
N MET A 111 3.47 7.76 -19.16
CA MET A 111 3.06 8.01 -20.55
C MET A 111 2.68 6.68 -21.19
N GLU A 112 1.48 6.60 -21.74
CA GLU A 112 1.11 5.47 -22.57
C GLU A 112 1.97 5.46 -23.85
N ALA A 113 2.63 4.33 -24.06
CA ALA A 113 3.40 4.14 -25.27
C ALA A 113 2.47 3.88 -26.45
#